data_accb56fc81f8ae7626de7fb650077ebd
#
_entry.id   accb56fc81f8ae7626de7fb650077ebd
#
_cell.length_a   1.000
_cell.length_b   1.000
_cell.length_c   1.000
_cell.angle_alpha   90.00
_cell.angle_beta   90.00
_cell.angle_gamma   90.00
#
_symmetry.space_group_name_H-M   'P 1'
#
loop_
_entity.id
_entity.type
_entity.pdbx_description
1 polymer ?
#
loop_
_entity_poly.entity_id
_entity_poly.type
_entity_poly.pdbx_seq_one_letter_code
_entity_poly.pdbx_strand_id
1 'polypeptide(L)' 'MAKYTDCAQGHTSVRISGNTDDEFVSNVQAHLRKIHSGMPLPGREQILAMAKTA' A
#
# COMPACT_ATOMS: atom_id res chain seq x y z
N MET A 1 -12.09 4.36 -9.40
CA MET A 1 -12.41 4.73 -8.01
C MET A 1 -11.14 4.68 -7.17
N ALA A 2 -11.01 5.58 -6.23
CA ALA A 2 -9.84 5.61 -5.36
C ALA A 2 -9.81 4.41 -4.41
N LYS A 3 -8.62 3.92 -4.12
CA LYS A 3 -8.41 2.85 -3.15
C LYS A 3 -7.41 3.30 -2.11
N TYR A 4 -7.49 2.71 -0.93
CA TYR A 4 -6.59 3.05 0.16
C TYR A 4 -6.37 1.86 1.09
N THR A 5 -5.31 1.93 1.87
CA THR A 5 -5.07 1.02 2.98
C THR A 5 -4.32 1.76 4.06
N ASP A 6 -4.40 1.28 5.28
CA ASP A 6 -3.68 1.86 6.41
C ASP A 6 -2.53 0.93 6.82
N CYS A 7 -1.35 1.50 7.01
CA CYS A 7 -0.18 0.76 7.49
C CYS A 7 0.26 1.34 8.82
N ALA A 8 0.41 0.47 9.83
CA ALA A 8 0.80 0.88 11.18
C ALA A 8 1.89 -0.01 11.76
N GLN A 9 2.67 -0.68 10.93
CA GLN A 9 3.69 -1.62 11.38
C GLN A 9 4.96 -0.88 11.78
N GLY A 10 5.21 -0.78 13.08
CA GLY A 10 6.42 -0.18 13.59
C GLY A 10 6.49 1.34 13.47
N HIS A 11 5.40 1.99 13.12
CA HIS A 11 5.33 3.45 13.00
C HIS A 11 3.90 3.94 13.19
N THR A 12 3.72 5.26 13.26
CA THR A 12 2.39 5.86 13.32
C THR A 12 1.59 5.45 12.07
N SER A 13 0.32 5.16 12.27
CA SER A 13 -0.56 4.76 11.18
C SER A 13 -0.50 5.75 10.02
N VAL A 14 -0.26 5.26 8.83
CA VAL A 14 -0.17 6.06 7.61
C VAL A 14 -1.16 5.49 6.59
N ARG A 15 -1.98 6.37 6.01
CA ARG A 15 -2.88 5.97 4.94
C ARG A 15 -2.17 6.08 3.60
N ILE A 16 -2.22 5.00 2.84
CA ILE A 16 -1.66 4.95 1.48
C ILE A 16 -2.84 4.85 0.54
N SER A 17 -2.92 5.75 -0.43
CA SER A 17 -4.04 5.81 -1.36
C SER A 17 -3.57 6.04 -2.80
N GLY A 18 -4.47 5.80 -3.75
CA GLY A 18 -4.25 6.08 -5.15
C GLY A 18 -5.58 6.21 -5.87
N ASN A 19 -5.61 6.99 -6.95
CA ASN A 19 -6.82 7.23 -7.71
C ASN A 19 -7.17 6.05 -8.62
N THR A 20 -6.18 5.24 -8.97
CA THR A 20 -6.36 4.03 -9.78
C THR A 20 -5.69 2.86 -9.07
N ASP A 21 -6.02 1.63 -9.51
CA ASP A 21 -5.38 0.44 -8.97
C ASP A 21 -3.86 0.47 -9.17
N ASP A 22 -3.41 0.89 -10.35
CA ASP A 22 -1.98 0.96 -10.64
C ASP A 22 -1.28 1.99 -9.74
N GLU A 23 -1.89 3.13 -9.56
CA GLU A 23 -1.35 4.19 -8.71
C GLU A 23 -1.30 3.75 -7.25
N PHE A 24 -2.37 3.11 -6.77
CA PHE A 24 -2.44 2.59 -5.41
C PHE A 24 -1.34 1.54 -5.17
N VAL A 25 -1.20 0.56 -6.06
CA VAL A 25 -0.19 -0.49 -5.95
C VAL A 25 1.21 0.12 -5.94
N SER A 26 1.47 1.06 -6.84
CA SER A 26 2.77 1.74 -6.91
C SER A 26 3.08 2.46 -5.60
N ASN A 27 2.10 3.14 -5.03
CA ASN A 27 2.29 3.88 -3.78
C ASN A 27 2.54 2.95 -2.59
N VAL A 28 1.84 1.83 -2.53
CA VAL A 28 2.05 0.83 -1.48
C VAL A 28 3.45 0.23 -1.59
N GLN A 29 3.88 -0.13 -2.79
CA GLN A 29 5.20 -0.70 -3.00
C GLN A 29 6.30 0.30 -2.64
N ALA A 30 6.13 1.57 -2.98
CA ALA A 30 7.08 2.61 -2.64
C ALA A 30 7.19 2.78 -1.12
N HIS A 31 6.06 2.75 -0.41
CA HIS A 31 6.05 2.82 1.05
C HIS A 31 6.82 1.65 1.66
N LEU A 32 6.54 0.43 1.18
CA LEU A 32 7.19 -0.77 1.72
C LEU A 32 8.69 -0.77 1.47
N ARG A 33 9.14 -0.30 0.31
CA ARG A 33 10.56 -0.19 0.01
C ARG A 33 11.26 0.80 0.92
N LYS A 34 10.58 1.91 1.24
CA LYS A 34 11.19 3.00 2.00
C LYS A 34 11.16 2.73 3.51
N ILE A 35 10.02 2.27 4.02
CA ILE A 35 9.78 2.13 5.46
C ILE A 35 10.05 0.71 5.94
N HIS A 36 9.73 -0.27 5.13
CA HIS A 36 9.87 -1.69 5.47
C HIS A 36 10.92 -2.37 4.59
N SER A 37 12.04 -1.69 4.35
CA SER A 37 13.13 -2.26 3.56
C SER A 37 13.63 -3.55 4.22
N GLY A 38 13.91 -4.56 3.41
CA GLY A 38 14.32 -5.88 3.91
C GLY A 38 13.17 -6.87 4.01
N MET A 39 11.93 -6.44 3.84
CA MET A 39 10.78 -7.34 3.76
C MET A 39 10.46 -7.64 2.29
N PRO A 40 10.02 -8.87 1.99
CA PRO A 40 9.57 -9.18 0.62
C PRO A 40 8.36 -8.32 0.26
N LEU A 41 8.36 -7.79 -0.97
CA LEU A 41 7.21 -7.02 -1.44
C LEU A 41 6.06 -7.95 -1.80
N PRO A 42 4.84 -7.65 -1.38
CA PRO A 42 3.68 -8.42 -1.80
C PRO A 42 3.41 -8.22 -3.29
N GLY A 43 2.77 -9.18 -3.91
CA GLY A 43 2.35 -9.06 -5.29
C GLY A 43 1.19 -8.09 -5.45
N ARG A 44 0.94 -7.65 -6.70
CA ARG A 44 -0.15 -6.74 -7.02
C ARG A 44 -1.51 -7.29 -6.52
N GLU A 45 -1.76 -8.56 -6.71
CA GLU A 45 -3.02 -9.17 -6.29
C GLU A 45 -3.21 -9.12 -4.78
N GLN A 46 -2.14 -9.34 -4.02
CA GLN A 46 -2.20 -9.27 -2.57
C GLN A 46 -2.47 -7.85 -2.09
N ILE A 47 -1.84 -6.87 -2.72
CA ILE A 47 -2.04 -5.46 -2.40
C ILE A 47 -3.49 -5.06 -2.68
N LEU A 48 -4.01 -5.45 -3.83
CA LEU A 48 -5.39 -5.11 -4.20
C LEU A 48 -6.41 -5.84 -3.32
N ALA A 49 -6.08 -7.03 -2.85
CA ALA A 49 -6.97 -7.78 -1.98
C ALA A 49 -7.19 -7.11 -0.62
N MET A 50 -6.19 -6.36 -0.13
CA MET A 50 -6.33 -5.64 1.14
C MET A 50 -6.77 -4.19 0.96
N ALA A 51 -6.95 -3.74 -0.28
CA ALA A 51 -7.36 -2.36 -0.55
C ALA A 51 -8.82 -2.15 -0.19
N LYS A 52 -9.12 -0.98 0.35
CA LYS A 52 -10.47 -0.53 0.62
C LYS A 52 -10.86 0.51 -0.41
N THR A 53 -12.12 0.54 -0.78
CA THR A 53 -12.63 1.53 -1.72
C THR A 53 -13.06 2.79 -0.96
N ALA A 54 -12.53 3.91 -1.40
CA ALA A 54 -12.86 5.19 -0.79
C ALA A 54 -14.22 5.68 -1.30
#